data_6c3e25e1b5d3e58e3a463de9ac5ff6cf
#
_entry.id   6c3e25e1b5d3e58e3a463de9ac5ff6cf
#
_cell.length_a   1.000
_cell.length_b   1.000
_cell.length_c   1.000
_cell.angle_alpha   90.00
_cell.angle_beta   90.00
_cell.angle_gamma   90.00
#
_symmetry.space_group_name_H-M   'P 1'
#
loop_
_entity.id
_entity.type
_entity.pdbx_description
1 polymer ?
#
loop_
_entity_poly.entity_id
_entity_poly.type
_entity_poly.pdbx_seq_one_letter_code
_entity_poly.pdbx_strand_id
1 'polypeptide(L)'
;QEFQKYKSAGIDEVLINTGTDPKLLKRLVPIAKQNGLKVHAWIMAMNRPGDPVALQHPDWYAVSKEGKSCFDTRPYVDYYQWLCPTRKESRNHILGLVEELAKVDGIESVHLDYIRFSDIFLPIGLLPKYNLVQEVELPQFDFCYCDVCIKEFEKIHHKNPKNSPNTSIDMEWKNFRLNAIKAVVDDAYKIVHKYNKN
;
A
#
# COMPACT_ATOMS: atom_id res chain seq x y z
N GLN A 1 29.33 4.68 -9.54
CA GLN A 1 30.14 4.27 -8.36
C GLN A 1 29.31 3.40 -7.39
N GLU A 2 28.10 3.78 -7.02
CA GLU A 2 27.30 3.04 -6.02
C GLU A 2 26.91 1.65 -6.51
N PHE A 3 26.35 1.54 -7.72
CA PHE A 3 25.98 0.24 -8.31
C PHE A 3 27.18 -0.69 -8.52
N GLN A 4 28.35 -0.14 -8.82
CA GLN A 4 29.58 -0.92 -8.92
C GLN A 4 29.96 -1.53 -7.57
N LYS A 5 29.82 -0.79 -6.47
CA LYS A 5 30.06 -1.31 -5.12
C LYS A 5 29.10 -2.44 -4.77
N TYR A 6 27.80 -2.28 -5.09
CA TYR A 6 26.81 -3.33 -4.85
C TYR A 6 27.19 -4.62 -5.61
N LYS A 7 27.53 -4.51 -6.89
CA LYS A 7 27.94 -5.67 -7.67
C LYS A 7 29.23 -6.32 -7.13
N SER A 8 30.22 -5.51 -6.75
CA SER A 8 31.44 -6.01 -6.14
C SER A 8 31.23 -6.70 -4.79
N ALA A 9 30.16 -6.34 -4.08
CA ALA A 9 29.74 -6.99 -2.84
C ALA A 9 28.87 -8.25 -3.07
N GLY A 10 28.68 -8.68 -4.32
CA GLY A 10 27.92 -9.88 -4.67
C GLY A 10 26.41 -9.67 -4.79
N ILE A 11 25.94 -8.43 -4.85
CA ILE A 11 24.52 -8.13 -5.08
C ILE A 11 24.21 -8.28 -6.57
N ASP A 12 23.14 -9.00 -6.91
CA ASP A 12 22.70 -9.23 -8.29
C ASP A 12 21.48 -8.39 -8.67
N GLU A 13 20.65 -8.03 -7.71
CA GLU A 13 19.37 -7.35 -7.95
C GLU A 13 19.17 -6.21 -6.96
N VAL A 14 18.56 -5.11 -7.40
CA VAL A 14 18.25 -3.95 -6.56
C VAL A 14 16.80 -3.52 -6.71
N LEU A 15 16.15 -3.17 -5.59
CA LEU A 15 14.85 -2.54 -5.58
C LEU A 15 15.06 -1.04 -5.44
N ILE A 16 14.59 -0.27 -6.42
CA ILE A 16 14.79 1.19 -6.46
C ILE A 16 13.46 1.89 -6.16
N ASN A 17 13.40 2.56 -5.00
CA ASN A 17 12.28 3.41 -4.64
C ASN A 17 12.52 4.83 -5.19
N THR A 18 11.74 5.20 -6.19
CA THR A 18 11.75 6.56 -6.76
C THR A 18 10.49 7.35 -6.39
N GLY A 19 9.75 6.87 -5.40
CA GLY A 19 8.45 7.43 -5.06
C GLY A 19 7.45 7.27 -6.20
N THR A 20 7.05 8.39 -6.79
CA THR A 20 6.15 8.44 -7.97
C THR A 20 6.85 8.97 -9.21
N ASP A 21 8.18 9.12 -9.18
CA ASP A 21 8.93 9.71 -10.30
C ASP A 21 9.56 8.64 -11.22
N PRO A 22 8.88 8.28 -12.34
CA PRO A 22 9.44 7.34 -13.31
C PRO A 22 10.65 7.91 -14.06
N LYS A 23 10.87 9.23 -14.07
CA LYS A 23 12.03 9.84 -14.73
C LYS A 23 13.35 9.45 -14.05
N LEU A 24 13.34 9.45 -12.71
CA LEU A 24 14.50 9.01 -11.95
C LEU A 24 14.80 7.53 -12.22
N LEU A 25 13.76 6.69 -12.22
CA LEU A 25 13.92 5.28 -12.55
C LEU A 25 14.48 5.07 -13.96
N LYS A 26 13.95 5.76 -14.97
CA LYS A 26 14.48 5.75 -16.36
C LYS A 26 15.97 6.11 -16.46
N ARG A 27 16.45 6.99 -15.59
CA ARG A 27 17.87 7.36 -15.54
C ARG A 27 18.73 6.31 -14.86
N LEU A 28 18.23 5.67 -13.81
CA LEU A 28 18.99 4.72 -12.99
C LEU A 28 19.08 3.32 -13.60
N VAL A 29 18.02 2.87 -14.27
CA VAL A 29 17.96 1.51 -14.88
C VAL A 29 19.14 1.22 -15.81
N PRO A 30 19.46 2.07 -16.82
CA PRO A 30 20.60 1.80 -17.70
C PRO A 30 21.93 1.72 -16.94
N ILE A 31 22.11 2.58 -15.94
CA ILE A 31 23.35 2.62 -15.16
C ILE A 31 23.50 1.34 -14.30
N ALA A 32 22.42 0.89 -13.67
CA ALA A 32 22.43 -0.35 -12.90
C ALA A 32 22.71 -1.57 -13.79
N LYS A 33 22.04 -1.66 -14.95
CA LYS A 33 22.25 -2.75 -15.93
C LYS A 33 23.66 -2.77 -16.49
N GLN A 34 24.29 -1.63 -16.77
CA GLN A 34 25.70 -1.54 -17.18
C GLN A 34 26.66 -2.08 -16.11
N ASN A 35 26.25 -2.07 -14.84
CA ASN A 35 27.00 -2.66 -13.73
C ASN A 35 26.58 -4.12 -13.42
N GLY A 36 25.79 -4.75 -14.29
CA GLY A 36 25.38 -6.16 -14.14
C GLY A 36 24.33 -6.39 -13.07
N LEU A 37 23.52 -5.36 -12.73
CA LEU A 37 22.44 -5.46 -11.76
C LEU A 37 21.08 -5.54 -12.47
N LYS A 38 20.19 -6.40 -11.99
CA LYS A 38 18.78 -6.36 -12.31
C LYS A 38 18.07 -5.31 -11.47
N VAL A 39 17.04 -4.68 -12.02
CA VAL A 39 16.33 -3.58 -11.37
C VAL A 39 14.85 -3.87 -11.22
N HIS A 40 14.35 -3.72 -10.01
CA HIS A 40 12.94 -3.77 -9.68
C HIS A 40 12.47 -2.38 -9.25
N ALA A 41 11.38 -1.90 -9.82
CA ALA A 41 10.76 -0.65 -9.40
C ALA A 41 10.01 -0.87 -8.08
N TRP A 42 10.32 -0.10 -7.04
CA TRP A 42 9.68 -0.21 -5.74
C TRP A 42 8.74 0.96 -5.50
N ILE A 43 7.47 0.67 -5.19
CA ILE A 43 6.44 1.65 -4.84
C ILE A 43 5.77 1.30 -3.50
N MET A 44 5.61 2.29 -2.64
CA MET A 44 4.69 2.19 -1.50
C MET A 44 3.26 2.29 -2.03
N ALA A 45 2.50 1.18 -1.98
CA ALA A 45 1.19 1.10 -2.61
C ALA A 45 0.10 1.83 -1.80
N MET A 46 -0.39 1.22 -0.71
CA MET A 46 -1.54 1.79 0.03
C MET A 46 -1.12 2.83 1.06
N ASN A 47 0.11 2.84 1.56
CA ASN A 47 0.62 3.90 2.41
C ASN A 47 1.23 5.02 1.57
N ARG A 48 0.58 6.18 1.52
CA ARG A 48 0.92 7.29 0.60
C ARG A 48 1.14 8.62 1.33
N PRO A 49 2.11 8.72 2.26
CA PRO A 49 2.40 9.98 2.92
C PRO A 49 2.92 11.01 1.92
N GLY A 50 2.34 12.20 1.94
CA GLY A 50 2.78 13.31 1.09
C GLY A 50 2.49 13.16 -0.40
N ASP A 51 1.64 12.22 -0.80
CA ASP A 51 1.24 12.09 -2.21
C ASP A 51 0.44 13.31 -2.66
N PRO A 52 0.95 14.12 -3.62
CA PRO A 52 0.37 15.42 -3.95
C PRO A 52 -1.02 15.31 -4.59
N VAL A 53 -1.33 14.20 -5.22
CA VAL A 53 -2.67 13.95 -5.79
C VAL A 53 -3.61 13.49 -4.69
N ALA A 54 -3.21 12.49 -3.90
CA ALA A 54 -4.06 11.97 -2.83
C ALA A 54 -4.40 13.03 -1.77
N LEU A 55 -3.49 13.95 -1.47
CA LEU A 55 -3.73 15.06 -0.53
C LEU A 55 -4.84 16.02 -0.97
N GLN A 56 -5.19 16.06 -2.25
CA GLN A 56 -6.33 16.82 -2.75
C GLN A 56 -7.67 16.09 -2.58
N HIS A 57 -7.62 14.83 -2.13
CA HIS A 57 -8.78 13.94 -1.99
C HIS A 57 -8.84 13.31 -0.58
N PRO A 58 -9.24 14.07 0.46
CA PRO A 58 -9.33 13.56 1.83
C PRO A 58 -10.21 12.32 1.98
N ASP A 59 -11.21 12.18 1.12
CA ASP A 59 -12.13 11.04 1.07
C ASP A 59 -11.50 9.73 0.58
N TRP A 60 -10.30 9.77 -0.03
CA TRP A 60 -9.57 8.56 -0.45
C TRP A 60 -8.91 7.82 0.70
N TYR A 61 -8.71 8.50 1.84
CA TYR A 61 -7.98 7.92 2.96
C TYR A 61 -8.83 6.94 3.76
N ALA A 62 -8.14 5.93 4.28
CA ALA A 62 -8.77 4.93 5.13
C ALA A 62 -9.26 5.55 6.44
N VAL A 63 -10.41 5.06 6.91
CA VAL A 63 -11.06 5.55 8.12
C VAL A 63 -11.07 4.43 9.16
N SER A 64 -10.70 4.75 10.40
CA SER A 64 -10.72 3.79 11.50
C SER A 64 -12.15 3.41 11.90
N LYS A 65 -12.28 2.34 12.68
CA LYS A 65 -13.58 1.93 13.27
C LYS A 65 -14.17 3.02 14.16
N GLU A 66 -13.33 3.88 14.78
CA GLU A 66 -13.77 5.07 15.51
C GLU A 66 -14.28 6.21 14.60
N GLY A 67 -14.04 6.16 13.30
CA GLY A 67 -14.44 7.19 12.36
C GLY A 67 -13.39 8.26 12.07
N LYS A 68 -12.13 8.06 12.48
CA LYS A 68 -11.03 8.98 12.21
C LYS A 68 -10.32 8.62 10.90
N SER A 69 -10.16 9.61 10.02
CA SER A 69 -9.46 9.43 8.73
C SER A 69 -7.95 9.45 8.90
N CYS A 70 -7.24 8.57 8.18
CA CYS A 70 -5.79 8.64 8.03
C CYS A 70 -5.30 9.93 7.36
N PHE A 71 -6.19 10.72 6.77
CA PHE A 71 -5.85 12.06 6.26
C PHE A 71 -5.42 12.98 7.39
N ASP A 72 -6.21 13.06 8.46
CA ASP A 72 -5.98 13.98 9.59
C ASP A 72 -5.30 13.30 10.78
N THR A 73 -5.61 12.02 11.01
CA THR A 73 -5.18 11.28 12.19
C THR A 73 -4.38 10.04 11.78
N ARG A 74 -3.07 10.07 12.04
CA ARG A 74 -2.21 8.90 11.76
C ARG A 74 -2.55 7.76 12.71
N PRO A 75 -2.53 6.49 12.24
CA PRO A 75 -2.82 5.35 13.11
C PRO A 75 -1.89 5.29 14.33
N TYR A 76 -0.57 5.28 14.11
CA TYR A 76 0.41 5.21 15.20
C TYR A 76 1.82 5.70 14.84
N VAL A 77 2.15 5.90 13.56
CA VAL A 77 3.40 6.54 13.14
C VAL A 77 3.12 7.66 12.16
N ASP A 78 3.91 8.72 12.21
CA ASP A 78 3.64 9.98 11.51
C ASP A 78 3.58 9.85 9.97
N TYR A 79 4.30 8.86 9.42
CA TYR A 79 4.31 8.59 7.98
C TYR A 79 3.21 7.63 7.51
N TYR A 80 2.27 7.19 8.37
CA TYR A 80 1.15 6.34 7.96
C TYR A 80 -0.04 7.17 7.50
N GLN A 81 -0.17 7.27 6.18
CA GLN A 81 -1.30 7.89 5.48
C GLN A 81 -1.90 6.88 4.49
N TRP A 82 -2.71 5.97 5.01
CA TRP A 82 -3.25 4.85 4.25
C TRP A 82 -4.43 5.26 3.38
N LEU A 83 -4.40 4.86 2.11
CA LEU A 83 -5.53 4.98 1.20
C LEU A 83 -6.46 3.78 1.31
N CYS A 84 -7.74 3.98 0.96
CA CYS A 84 -8.73 2.93 0.95
C CYS A 84 -8.66 2.09 -0.35
N PRO A 85 -8.35 0.77 -0.30
CA PRO A 85 -8.26 -0.07 -1.49
C PRO A 85 -9.63 -0.38 -2.13
N THR A 86 -10.73 -0.21 -1.37
CA THR A 86 -12.10 -0.43 -1.87
C THR A 86 -12.59 0.75 -2.71
N ARG A 87 -12.14 1.97 -2.39
CA ARG A 87 -12.52 3.17 -3.14
C ARG A 87 -11.86 3.16 -4.52
N LYS A 88 -12.70 3.20 -5.56
CA LYS A 88 -12.26 3.07 -6.95
C LYS A 88 -11.24 4.13 -7.36
N GLU A 89 -11.44 5.38 -6.94
CA GLU A 89 -10.59 6.51 -7.30
C GLU A 89 -9.19 6.36 -6.72
N SER A 90 -9.08 6.03 -5.43
CA SER A 90 -7.79 5.79 -4.78
C SER A 90 -7.06 4.57 -5.39
N ARG A 91 -7.80 3.49 -5.68
CA ARG A 91 -7.24 2.33 -6.37
C ARG A 91 -6.74 2.67 -7.76
N ASN A 92 -7.52 3.40 -8.57
CA ASN A 92 -7.11 3.82 -9.90
C ASN A 92 -5.86 4.71 -9.87
N HIS A 93 -5.74 5.59 -8.87
CA HIS A 93 -4.54 6.40 -8.69
C HIS A 93 -3.30 5.52 -8.49
N ILE A 94 -3.36 4.54 -7.57
CA ILE A 94 -2.24 3.61 -7.34
C ILE A 94 -1.91 2.80 -8.59
N LEU A 95 -2.92 2.27 -9.28
CA LEU A 95 -2.73 1.51 -10.51
C LEU A 95 -2.13 2.37 -11.64
N GLY A 96 -2.49 3.64 -11.72
CA GLY A 96 -1.86 4.59 -12.64
C GLY A 96 -0.37 4.79 -12.37
N LEU A 97 0.02 4.89 -11.08
CA LEU A 97 1.44 4.96 -10.69
C LEU A 97 2.19 3.67 -11.04
N VAL A 98 1.57 2.50 -10.80
CA VAL A 98 2.13 1.20 -11.20
C VAL A 98 2.33 1.14 -12.72
N GLU A 99 1.36 1.64 -13.50
CA GLU A 99 1.46 1.67 -14.96
C GLU A 99 2.62 2.54 -15.44
N GLU A 100 2.81 3.73 -14.85
CA GLU A 100 3.92 4.61 -15.20
C GLU A 100 5.29 3.98 -14.90
N LEU A 101 5.41 3.22 -13.81
CA LEU A 101 6.62 2.46 -13.51
C LEU A 101 6.80 1.27 -14.47
N ALA A 102 5.72 0.55 -14.79
CA ALA A 102 5.77 -0.60 -15.70
C ALA A 102 6.19 -0.22 -17.14
N LYS A 103 5.95 1.04 -17.55
CA LYS A 103 6.40 1.58 -18.85
C LYS A 103 7.90 1.86 -18.92
N VAL A 104 8.62 1.77 -17.80
CA VAL A 104 10.07 2.00 -17.79
C VAL A 104 10.77 0.77 -18.34
N ASP A 105 11.42 0.93 -19.48
CA ASP A 105 12.15 -0.16 -20.12
C ASP A 105 13.32 -0.67 -19.26
N GLY A 106 13.51 -1.99 -19.25
CA GLY A 106 14.61 -2.65 -18.58
C GLY A 106 14.44 -2.91 -17.09
N ILE A 107 13.27 -2.69 -16.50
CA ILE A 107 12.94 -3.22 -15.17
C ILE A 107 12.54 -4.68 -15.26
N GLU A 108 12.84 -5.45 -14.21
CA GLU A 108 12.42 -6.86 -14.10
C GLU A 108 11.00 -7.00 -13.53
N SER A 109 10.62 -6.11 -12.60
CA SER A 109 9.30 -6.13 -11.96
C SER A 109 8.94 -4.79 -11.32
N VAL A 110 7.67 -4.69 -10.89
CA VAL A 110 7.22 -3.66 -9.95
C VAL A 110 6.94 -4.31 -8.60
N HIS A 111 7.67 -3.87 -7.57
CA HIS A 111 7.53 -4.32 -6.19
C HIS A 111 6.53 -3.44 -5.45
N LEU A 112 5.41 -4.03 -5.01
CA LEU A 112 4.38 -3.35 -4.23
C LEU A 112 4.67 -3.49 -2.74
N ASP A 113 5.25 -2.45 -2.13
CA ASP A 113 5.39 -2.36 -0.69
C ASP A 113 4.11 -1.76 -0.08
N TYR A 114 3.87 -2.00 1.21
CA TYR A 114 2.66 -1.55 1.90
C TYR A 114 1.35 -1.96 1.17
N ILE A 115 1.35 -3.10 0.51
CA ILE A 115 0.14 -3.66 -0.13
C ILE A 115 -0.72 -4.40 0.90
N ARG A 116 -1.20 -3.67 1.89
CA ARG A 116 -1.93 -4.15 3.05
C ARG A 116 -2.73 -3.02 3.72
N PHE A 117 -3.52 -3.33 4.71
CA PHE A 117 -4.04 -2.34 5.66
C PHE A 117 -3.01 -2.02 6.75
N SER A 118 -3.26 -0.96 7.52
CA SER A 118 -2.53 -0.67 8.75
C SER A 118 -2.63 -1.82 9.75
N ASP A 119 -1.63 -1.95 10.63
CA ASP A 119 -1.63 -2.99 11.65
C ASP A 119 -2.70 -2.71 12.70
N ILE A 120 -3.52 -3.71 13.00
CA ILE A 120 -4.56 -3.64 14.03
C ILE A 120 -3.98 -3.91 15.43
N PHE A 121 -2.93 -4.74 15.48
CA PHE A 121 -2.07 -4.92 16.66
C PHE A 121 -0.74 -4.22 16.38
N LEU A 122 -0.33 -3.33 17.28
CA LEU A 122 0.93 -2.65 17.14
C LEU A 122 2.11 -3.61 17.37
N PRO A 123 3.21 -3.43 16.61
CA PRO A 123 4.46 -4.11 16.93
C PRO A 123 4.84 -3.87 18.41
N ILE A 124 5.26 -4.93 19.10
CA ILE A 124 5.58 -4.89 20.55
C ILE A 124 6.52 -3.74 20.91
N GLY A 125 7.51 -3.46 20.08
CA GLY A 125 8.45 -2.35 20.29
C GLY A 125 7.84 -0.96 20.25
N LEU A 126 6.61 -0.80 19.74
CA LEU A 126 5.90 0.47 19.71
C LEU A 126 4.95 0.68 20.90
N LEU A 127 4.54 -0.39 21.58
CA LEU A 127 3.59 -0.30 22.70
C LEU A 127 4.05 0.66 23.80
N PRO A 128 5.33 0.65 24.26
CA PRO A 128 5.82 1.59 25.26
C PRO A 128 5.76 3.05 24.80
N LYS A 129 6.02 3.31 23.51
CA LYS A 129 5.97 4.68 22.94
C LYS A 129 4.59 5.31 23.05
N TYR A 130 3.53 4.50 22.97
CA TYR A 130 2.14 4.94 23.06
C TYR A 130 1.51 4.69 24.42
N ASN A 131 2.30 4.24 25.41
CA ASN A 131 1.83 3.87 26.73
C ASN A 131 0.63 2.91 26.67
N LEU A 132 0.73 1.89 25.81
CA LEU A 132 -0.34 0.94 25.53
C LEU A 132 0.01 -0.44 26.07
N VAL A 133 -1.02 -1.09 26.60
CA VAL A 133 -1.10 -2.54 26.77
C VAL A 133 -2.20 -2.99 25.82
N GLN A 134 -1.84 -3.77 24.78
CA GLN A 134 -2.78 -4.20 23.76
C GLN A 134 -2.98 -5.71 23.81
N GLU A 135 -4.06 -6.13 24.45
CA GLU A 135 -4.50 -7.54 24.53
C GLU A 135 -5.65 -7.83 23.56
N VAL A 136 -6.33 -6.79 23.07
CA VAL A 136 -7.46 -6.87 22.15
C VAL A 136 -7.30 -5.89 21.00
N GLU A 137 -8.09 -6.07 19.95
CA GLU A 137 -8.19 -5.09 18.86
C GLU A 137 -8.74 -3.76 19.37
N LEU A 138 -8.03 -2.68 19.05
CA LEU A 138 -8.44 -1.34 19.42
C LEU A 138 -9.04 -0.63 18.19
N PRO A 139 -10.23 -0.03 18.31
CA PRO A 139 -10.96 0.52 17.17
C PRO A 139 -10.23 1.66 16.44
N GLN A 140 -9.32 2.38 17.12
CA GLN A 140 -8.49 3.40 16.51
C GLN A 140 -7.44 2.85 15.53
N PHE A 141 -7.08 1.57 15.61
CA PHE A 141 -6.11 0.91 14.73
C PHE A 141 -6.76 0.01 13.67
N ASP A 142 -8.06 -0.21 13.77
CA ASP A 142 -8.81 -1.07 12.84
C ASP A 142 -9.33 -0.27 11.63
N PHE A 143 -8.84 -0.58 10.44
CA PHE A 143 -9.15 0.08 9.15
C PHE A 143 -9.54 -0.95 8.08
N CYS A 144 -10.31 -0.63 7.03
CA CYS A 144 -10.95 0.65 6.73
C CYS A 144 -12.45 0.56 6.92
N TYR A 145 -13.03 1.52 7.62
CA TYR A 145 -14.47 1.67 7.84
C TYR A 145 -15.00 2.97 7.20
N CYS A 146 -14.47 3.37 6.05
CA CYS A 146 -15.03 4.49 5.30
C CYS A 146 -16.42 4.14 4.74
N ASP A 147 -17.14 5.15 4.30
CA ASP A 147 -18.50 5.02 3.75
C ASP A 147 -18.60 3.99 2.62
N VAL A 148 -17.61 3.97 1.71
CA VAL A 148 -17.55 3.01 0.60
C VAL A 148 -17.40 1.58 1.12
N CYS A 149 -16.46 1.33 2.05
CA CYS A 149 -16.26 0.00 2.61
C CYS A 149 -17.52 -0.52 3.32
N ILE A 150 -18.17 0.33 4.12
CA ILE A 150 -19.40 -0.04 4.84
C ILE A 150 -20.52 -0.36 3.85
N LYS A 151 -20.80 0.54 2.90
CA LYS A 151 -21.88 0.38 1.92
C LYS A 151 -21.69 -0.87 1.05
N GLU A 152 -20.48 -1.10 0.52
CA GLU A 152 -20.22 -2.28 -0.31
C GLU A 152 -20.33 -3.59 0.50
N PHE A 153 -19.89 -3.59 1.75
CA PHE A 153 -20.02 -4.75 2.62
C PHE A 153 -21.51 -5.01 2.98
N GLU A 154 -22.25 -3.98 3.39
CA GLU A 154 -23.69 -4.09 3.69
C GLU A 154 -24.51 -4.58 2.51
N LYS A 155 -24.16 -4.16 1.29
CA LYS A 155 -24.80 -4.62 0.06
C LYS A 155 -24.66 -6.13 -0.16
N ILE A 156 -23.51 -6.70 0.25
CA ILE A 156 -23.21 -8.13 0.04
C ILE A 156 -23.71 -8.98 1.21
N HIS A 157 -23.51 -8.50 2.44
CA HIS A 157 -23.70 -9.30 3.66
C HIS A 157 -24.91 -8.90 4.50
N HIS A 158 -25.61 -7.81 4.12
CA HIS A 158 -26.81 -7.32 4.80
C HIS A 158 -26.63 -7.02 6.31
N LYS A 159 -25.39 -6.69 6.71
CA LYS A 159 -25.02 -6.32 8.09
C LYS A 159 -23.96 -5.21 8.11
N ASN A 160 -24.00 -4.38 9.16
CA ASN A 160 -22.98 -3.34 9.34
C ASN A 160 -21.74 -3.91 10.01
N PRO A 161 -20.54 -3.77 9.40
CA PRO A 161 -19.31 -4.33 9.95
C PRO A 161 -18.90 -3.68 11.29
N LYS A 162 -19.34 -2.47 11.59
CA LYS A 162 -19.09 -1.80 12.88
C LYS A 162 -19.73 -2.53 14.07
N ASN A 163 -20.78 -3.30 13.83
CA ASN A 163 -21.48 -4.04 14.88
C ASN A 163 -20.73 -5.30 15.33
N SER A 164 -19.70 -5.72 14.60
CA SER A 164 -18.85 -6.83 15.03
C SER A 164 -17.96 -6.38 16.19
N PRO A 165 -18.00 -7.06 17.35
CA PRO A 165 -17.20 -6.68 18.52
C PRO A 165 -15.70 -6.94 18.29
N ASN A 166 -15.39 -7.95 17.50
CA ASN A 166 -14.02 -8.37 17.19
C ASN A 166 -13.88 -8.66 15.69
N THR A 167 -13.06 -7.86 15.04
CA THR A 167 -12.86 -7.91 13.58
C THR A 167 -12.10 -9.15 13.15
N SER A 168 -11.17 -9.66 13.97
CA SER A 168 -10.37 -10.86 13.63
C SER A 168 -11.20 -12.11 13.46
N ILE A 169 -12.32 -12.22 14.17
CA ILE A 169 -13.23 -13.39 14.12
C ILE A 169 -14.39 -13.19 13.14
N ASP A 170 -14.66 -11.96 12.68
CA ASP A 170 -15.63 -11.73 11.61
C ASP A 170 -15.02 -12.06 10.25
N MET A 171 -15.16 -13.33 9.86
CA MET A 171 -14.55 -13.84 8.63
C MET A 171 -15.09 -13.19 7.36
N GLU A 172 -16.35 -12.74 7.34
CA GLU A 172 -16.92 -12.05 6.17
C GLU A 172 -16.28 -10.68 6.01
N TRP A 173 -16.15 -9.90 7.08
CA TRP A 173 -15.48 -8.60 7.05
C TRP A 173 -13.99 -8.74 6.73
N LYS A 174 -13.32 -9.72 7.32
CA LYS A 174 -11.92 -10.02 7.03
C LYS A 174 -11.72 -10.37 5.56
N ASN A 175 -12.52 -11.27 5.00
CA ASN A 175 -12.43 -11.68 3.61
C ASN A 175 -12.77 -10.53 2.65
N PHE A 176 -13.75 -9.69 2.97
CA PHE A 176 -14.05 -8.48 2.20
C PHE A 176 -12.82 -7.58 2.08
N ARG A 177 -12.13 -7.31 3.17
CA ARG A 177 -10.91 -6.49 3.18
C ARG A 177 -9.74 -7.16 2.42
N LEU A 178 -9.53 -8.46 2.63
CA LEU A 178 -8.50 -9.21 1.89
C LEU A 178 -8.76 -9.19 0.39
N ASN A 179 -10.01 -9.34 -0.03
CA ASN A 179 -10.40 -9.27 -1.44
C ASN A 179 -10.18 -7.89 -2.05
N ALA A 180 -10.36 -6.82 -1.27
CA ALA A 180 -10.05 -5.46 -1.73
C ALA A 180 -8.55 -5.30 -2.04
N ILE A 181 -7.67 -5.80 -1.17
CA ILE A 181 -6.21 -5.81 -1.42
C ILE A 181 -5.87 -6.73 -2.61
N LYS A 182 -6.44 -7.95 -2.63
CA LYS A 182 -6.23 -8.88 -3.74
C LYS A 182 -6.59 -8.26 -5.10
N ALA A 183 -7.69 -7.51 -5.17
CA ALA A 183 -8.10 -6.85 -6.40
C ALA A 183 -7.07 -5.81 -6.89
N VAL A 184 -6.42 -5.07 -5.98
CA VAL A 184 -5.32 -4.16 -6.34
C VAL A 184 -4.14 -4.94 -6.92
N VAL A 185 -3.77 -6.06 -6.30
CA VAL A 185 -2.66 -6.92 -6.77
C VAL A 185 -2.97 -7.52 -8.13
N ASP A 186 -4.18 -8.07 -8.31
CA ASP A 186 -4.60 -8.69 -9.58
C ASP A 186 -4.58 -7.68 -10.74
N ASP A 187 -5.05 -6.45 -10.49
CA ASP A 187 -5.06 -5.40 -11.50
C ASP A 187 -3.66 -4.85 -11.78
N ALA A 188 -2.81 -4.69 -10.75
CA ALA A 188 -1.40 -4.34 -10.92
C ALA A 188 -0.65 -5.41 -11.73
N TYR A 189 -0.89 -6.69 -11.46
CA TYR A 189 -0.33 -7.81 -12.23
C TYR A 189 -0.68 -7.69 -13.72
N LYS A 190 -1.96 -7.49 -14.06
CA LYS A 190 -2.40 -7.33 -15.46
C LYS A 190 -1.72 -6.13 -16.14
N ILE A 191 -1.59 -5.01 -15.41
CA ILE A 191 -0.94 -3.80 -15.92
C ILE A 191 0.53 -4.08 -16.21
N VAL A 192 1.27 -4.63 -15.26
CA VAL A 192 2.71 -4.90 -15.42
C VAL A 192 2.96 -5.84 -16.59
N HIS A 193 2.20 -6.94 -16.71
CA HIS A 193 2.36 -7.92 -17.79
C HIS A 193 1.94 -7.41 -19.18
N LYS A 194 1.24 -6.30 -19.26
CA LYS A 194 0.98 -5.61 -20.53
C LYS A 194 2.26 -4.99 -21.12
N TYR A 195 3.16 -4.52 -20.28
CA TYR A 195 4.40 -3.83 -20.67
C TYR A 195 5.65 -4.71 -20.54
N ASN A 196 5.66 -5.61 -19.58
CA ASN A 196 6.76 -6.54 -19.34
C ASN A 196 6.23 -7.98 -19.47
N LYS A 197 6.62 -8.67 -20.55
CA LYS A 197 6.13 -10.03 -20.90
C LYS A 197 7.05 -11.15 -20.42
N ASN A 198 8.08 -10.84 -19.64
CA ASN A 198 9.02 -11.83 -19.11
C ASN A 198 8.54 -12.46 -17.81
#